data_9cc78536382450ce5cd637f7c33209c6
#
_entry.id   9cc78536382450ce5cd637f7c33209c6
#
_cell.length_a   1.000
_cell.length_b   1.000
_cell.length_c   1.000
_cell.angle_alpha   90.00
_cell.angle_beta   90.00
_cell.angle_gamma   90.00
#
_symmetry.space_group_name_H-M   'P 1'
#
loop_
_entity.id
_entity.type
_entity.pdbx_description
1 polymer ?
#
loop_
_entity_poly.entity_id
_entity_poly.type
_entity_poly.pdbx_seq_one_letter_code
_entity_poly.pdbx_strand_id
1 'polypeptide(L)'
;MNIENDLSCSWINDLNQRTNIKTLNSNEDCDWLIIGAGYTGLSAARKLGQLHPNQKIILVDAQLAGEGASSRNSGYLVDTTLNDGFSSNKELENYKKKADIYDLGIKVVKKFIKEYQVDCDWNECGKYFASSKAKDNKILENFSNTLLKLKFEHNLLSKNELTKRLGTSFYNVALYTKGGILLHPGKLVRAMIDALPNNVCLFENASLLEWNKKNDRILCYFKNGYINTKKIIFATNGFLKSLGIKSNYNFPITLTASMTRPLTDKEFKSIGEPKEWGVLPVR
;
A
#
# COMPACT_ATOMS: atom_id res chain seq x y z
N MET A 1 4.24 7.60 -21.82
CA MET A 1 3.50 6.35 -21.55
C MET A 1 2.10 6.74 -21.13
N ASN A 2 1.09 6.37 -21.88
CA ASN A 2 -0.29 6.56 -21.43
C ASN A 2 -0.56 5.53 -20.35
N ILE A 3 -0.83 5.99 -19.14
CA ILE A 3 -1.24 5.16 -18.03
C ILE A 3 -2.77 5.20 -18.06
N GLU A 4 -3.38 4.08 -18.42
CA GLU A 4 -4.83 3.95 -18.37
C GLU A 4 -5.20 3.01 -17.23
N ASN A 5 -5.97 3.51 -16.28
CA ASN A 5 -6.62 2.68 -15.27
C ASN A 5 -7.92 2.13 -15.86
N ASP A 6 -8.14 0.83 -15.72
CA ASP A 6 -9.46 0.28 -16.02
C ASP A 6 -10.51 0.80 -15.01
N LEU A 7 -11.79 0.73 -15.38
CA LEU A 7 -12.91 1.19 -14.55
C LEU A 7 -13.50 0.07 -13.68
N SER A 8 -12.83 -1.08 -13.58
CA SER A 8 -13.36 -2.28 -12.90
C SER A 8 -12.97 -2.40 -11.42
N CYS A 9 -12.21 -1.46 -10.86
CA CYS A 9 -11.76 -1.53 -9.48
C CYS A 9 -12.91 -1.22 -8.49
N SER A 10 -13.42 -2.23 -7.80
CA SER A 10 -14.51 -2.07 -6.82
C SER A 10 -14.16 -1.07 -5.72
N TRP A 11 -12.92 -1.07 -5.19
CA TRP A 11 -12.50 -0.10 -4.18
C TRP A 11 -12.65 1.37 -4.60
N ILE A 12 -12.55 1.65 -5.90
CA ILE A 12 -12.70 3.00 -6.45
C ILE A 12 -14.16 3.26 -6.77
N ASN A 13 -14.86 2.27 -7.33
CA ASN A 13 -16.26 2.38 -7.71
C ASN A 13 -17.21 2.56 -6.51
N ASP A 14 -16.83 2.04 -5.34
CA ASP A 14 -17.57 2.21 -4.08
C ASP A 14 -17.41 3.62 -3.48
N LEU A 15 -16.52 4.46 -4.03
CA LEU A 15 -16.27 5.81 -3.54
C LEU A 15 -17.06 6.87 -4.34
N ASN A 16 -17.51 7.90 -3.66
CA ASN A 16 -18.09 9.07 -4.31
C ASN A 16 -17.05 9.73 -5.23
N GLN A 17 -17.50 10.26 -6.37
CA GLN A 17 -16.63 11.00 -7.27
C GLN A 17 -16.08 12.26 -6.57
N ARG A 18 -14.78 12.53 -6.79
CA ARG A 18 -14.15 13.77 -6.35
C ARG A 18 -14.49 14.89 -7.35
N THR A 19 -14.92 16.03 -6.83
CA THR A 19 -15.28 17.20 -7.63
C THR A 19 -14.20 18.28 -7.66
N ASN A 20 -13.36 18.35 -6.60
CA ASN A 20 -12.34 19.39 -6.44
C ASN A 20 -10.98 18.93 -7.02
N ILE A 21 -10.94 18.66 -8.33
CA ILE A 21 -9.72 18.24 -9.02
C ILE A 21 -9.05 19.49 -9.61
N LYS A 22 -7.80 19.75 -9.20
CA LYS A 22 -6.98 20.83 -9.77
C LYS A 22 -6.04 20.27 -10.82
N THR A 23 -6.00 20.90 -11.99
CA THR A 23 -5.04 20.59 -13.06
C THR A 23 -3.96 21.64 -13.14
N LEU A 24 -2.77 21.27 -13.60
CA LEU A 24 -1.69 22.24 -13.86
C LEU A 24 -1.96 22.95 -15.19
N ASN A 25 -2.27 24.25 -15.13
CA ASN A 25 -2.61 25.08 -16.28
C ASN A 25 -1.69 26.30 -16.44
N SER A 26 -0.66 26.43 -15.61
CA SER A 26 0.32 27.51 -15.63
C SER A 26 1.67 27.03 -15.12
N ASN A 27 2.69 27.85 -15.31
CA ASN A 27 3.99 27.62 -14.72
C ASN A 27 3.95 27.87 -13.22
N GLU A 28 4.66 27.03 -12.46
CA GLU A 28 4.70 27.08 -11.02
C GLU A 28 6.13 27.04 -10.48
N ASP A 29 6.34 27.67 -9.34
CA ASP A 29 7.55 27.58 -8.54
C ASP A 29 7.25 26.95 -7.18
N CYS A 30 8.14 26.07 -6.71
CA CYS A 30 8.01 25.49 -5.37
C CYS A 30 9.38 25.15 -4.76
N ASP A 31 9.35 24.85 -3.46
CA ASP A 31 10.53 24.36 -2.74
C ASP A 31 10.71 22.85 -2.91
N TRP A 32 9.59 22.11 -2.94
CA TRP A 32 9.53 20.67 -3.11
C TRP A 32 8.50 20.29 -4.16
N LEU A 33 8.92 19.44 -5.09
CA LEU A 33 8.02 18.79 -6.03
C LEU A 33 8.02 17.29 -5.76
N ILE A 34 6.83 16.71 -5.66
CA ILE A 34 6.65 15.27 -5.46
C ILE A 34 5.88 14.73 -6.67
N ILE A 35 6.45 13.73 -7.33
CA ILE A 35 5.87 13.07 -8.50
C ILE A 35 5.23 11.74 -8.08
N GLY A 36 3.92 11.63 -8.23
CA GLY A 36 3.11 10.47 -7.86
C GLY A 36 2.40 10.68 -6.52
N ALA A 37 1.07 10.67 -6.54
CA ALA A 37 0.20 10.87 -5.39
C ALA A 37 -0.42 9.55 -4.89
N GLY A 38 0.36 8.46 -4.86
CA GLY A 38 0.06 7.23 -4.14
C GLY A 38 0.44 7.34 -2.66
N TYR A 39 0.40 6.22 -1.91
CA TYR A 39 0.75 6.20 -0.48
C TYR A 39 2.07 6.91 -0.16
N THR A 40 3.11 6.64 -0.95
CA THR A 40 4.44 7.23 -0.73
C THR A 40 4.44 8.73 -0.91
N GLY A 41 3.88 9.22 -2.02
CA GLY A 41 3.85 10.65 -2.33
C GLY A 41 2.96 11.44 -1.37
N LEU A 42 1.77 10.93 -1.06
CA LEU A 42 0.85 11.55 -0.09
C LEU A 42 1.48 11.62 1.31
N SER A 43 2.13 10.54 1.75
CA SER A 43 2.83 10.51 3.05
C SER A 43 3.99 11.50 3.08
N ALA A 44 4.79 11.57 2.00
CA ALA A 44 5.90 12.51 1.89
C ALA A 44 5.40 13.97 1.87
N ALA A 45 4.38 14.26 1.06
CA ALA A 45 3.79 15.59 0.95
C ALA A 45 3.23 16.08 2.28
N ARG A 46 2.44 15.23 2.96
CA ARG A 46 1.88 15.55 4.27
C ARG A 46 2.98 15.81 5.29
N LYS A 47 3.98 14.92 5.37
CA LYS A 47 5.06 15.06 6.36
C LYS A 47 5.94 16.29 6.10
N LEU A 48 6.30 16.55 4.85
CA LEU A 48 7.05 17.74 4.47
C LEU A 48 6.26 19.02 4.74
N GLY A 49 4.95 19.03 4.43
CA GLY A 49 4.08 20.17 4.72
C GLY A 49 4.03 20.51 6.20
N GLN A 50 3.97 19.50 7.06
CA GLN A 50 4.01 19.69 8.52
C GLN A 50 5.37 20.17 9.03
N LEU A 51 6.48 19.63 8.49
CA LEU A 51 7.84 19.98 8.94
C LEU A 51 8.32 21.33 8.40
N HIS A 52 7.78 21.77 7.28
CA HIS A 52 8.20 22.99 6.58
C HIS A 52 6.99 23.87 6.23
N PRO A 53 6.26 24.41 7.23
CA PRO A 53 4.98 25.12 7.02
C PRO A 53 5.11 26.38 6.14
N ASN A 54 6.31 26.97 6.05
CA ASN A 54 6.59 28.15 5.24
C ASN A 54 7.13 27.84 3.85
N GLN A 55 7.25 26.55 3.46
CA GLN A 55 7.68 26.14 2.15
C GLN A 55 6.48 25.72 1.29
N LYS A 56 6.52 26.06 0.01
CA LYS A 56 5.53 25.62 -0.97
C LYS A 56 5.89 24.23 -1.46
N ILE A 57 4.94 23.30 -1.32
CA ILE A 57 5.08 21.91 -1.77
C ILE A 57 4.06 21.68 -2.86
N ILE A 58 4.51 21.13 -3.98
CA ILE A 58 3.62 20.70 -5.06
C ILE A 58 3.70 19.17 -5.14
N LEU A 59 2.53 18.54 -5.14
CA LEU A 59 2.34 17.12 -5.39
C LEU A 59 1.62 16.97 -6.72
N VAL A 60 2.13 16.12 -7.61
CA VAL A 60 1.48 15.88 -8.92
C VAL A 60 1.22 14.39 -9.11
N ASP A 61 0.12 14.08 -9.82
CA ASP A 61 -0.15 12.73 -10.32
C ASP A 61 -0.50 12.76 -11.80
N ALA A 62 -0.07 11.75 -12.53
CA ALA A 62 -0.36 11.60 -13.95
C ALA A 62 -1.84 11.37 -14.24
N GLN A 63 -2.57 10.86 -13.24
CA GLN A 63 -4.00 10.58 -13.26
C GLN A 63 -4.68 11.22 -12.04
N LEU A 64 -5.79 10.64 -11.59
CA LEU A 64 -6.40 11.00 -10.31
C LEU A 64 -5.54 10.45 -9.16
N ALA A 65 -5.34 11.28 -8.14
CA ALA A 65 -4.49 10.96 -7.01
C ALA A 65 -4.99 9.71 -6.27
N GLY A 66 -4.05 8.80 -6.03
CA GLY A 66 -4.31 7.57 -5.29
C GLY A 66 -5.02 6.47 -6.06
N GLU A 67 -5.51 6.70 -7.27
CA GLU A 67 -6.25 5.70 -8.04
C GLU A 67 -5.38 4.67 -8.77
N GLY A 68 -4.08 4.76 -8.64
CA GLY A 68 -3.13 3.74 -9.06
C GLY A 68 -3.07 2.54 -8.08
N ALA A 69 -1.92 1.90 -7.96
CA ALA A 69 -1.70 0.72 -7.13
C ALA A 69 -2.10 0.91 -5.65
N SER A 70 -2.11 2.14 -5.14
CA SER A 70 -2.47 2.45 -3.75
C SER A 70 -3.93 2.18 -3.41
N SER A 71 -4.86 2.31 -4.38
CA SER A 71 -6.26 1.91 -4.20
C SER A 71 -6.61 0.62 -4.93
N ARG A 72 -5.65 -0.04 -5.61
CA ARG A 72 -5.86 -1.25 -6.42
C ARG A 72 -5.10 -2.45 -5.86
N ASN A 73 -5.15 -2.63 -4.56
CA ASN A 73 -4.49 -3.74 -3.86
C ASN A 73 -5.52 -4.54 -3.04
N SER A 74 -5.06 -5.56 -2.35
CA SER A 74 -5.94 -6.43 -1.56
C SER A 74 -6.56 -5.77 -0.31
N GLY A 75 -6.14 -4.55 0.04
CA GLY A 75 -6.53 -3.95 1.32
C GLY A 75 -5.96 -4.68 2.54
N TYR A 76 -4.94 -5.51 2.36
CA TYR A 76 -4.36 -6.32 3.42
C TYR A 76 -2.99 -5.77 3.83
N LEU A 77 -2.97 -5.09 4.96
CA LEU A 77 -1.77 -4.54 5.59
C LEU A 77 -1.15 -5.61 6.48
N VAL A 78 0.12 -5.94 6.25
CA VAL A 78 0.82 -7.01 6.97
C VAL A 78 2.17 -6.53 7.50
N ASP A 79 2.55 -7.01 8.71
CA ASP A 79 3.79 -6.65 9.38
C ASP A 79 4.99 -7.47 8.89
N THR A 80 4.78 -8.71 8.45
CA THR A 80 5.83 -9.64 8.02
C THR A 80 5.31 -10.63 7.00
N THR A 81 6.21 -11.22 6.20
CA THR A 81 5.90 -12.26 5.22
C THR A 81 6.90 -13.43 5.31
N LEU A 82 6.52 -14.62 4.81
CA LEU A 82 7.43 -15.76 4.68
C LEU A 82 8.58 -15.49 3.69
N ASN A 83 8.40 -14.55 2.78
CA ASN A 83 9.38 -14.24 1.73
C ASN A 83 10.58 -13.45 2.24
N ASP A 84 10.58 -13.02 3.50
CA ASP A 84 11.67 -12.21 4.07
C ASP A 84 12.93 -13.02 4.43
N GLY A 85 12.86 -14.37 4.34
CA GLY A 85 13.97 -15.26 4.65
C GLY A 85 14.19 -15.43 6.18
N PHE A 86 14.52 -16.64 6.60
CA PHE A 86 14.75 -16.96 8.03
C PHE A 86 15.67 -18.18 8.24
N SER A 87 16.46 -18.51 7.20
CA SER A 87 17.29 -19.72 7.20
C SER A 87 18.67 -19.51 7.83
N SER A 88 19.16 -18.27 7.87
CA SER A 88 20.46 -17.91 8.45
C SER A 88 20.32 -16.84 9.54
N ASN A 89 21.33 -16.71 10.42
CA ASN A 89 21.33 -15.67 11.45
C ASN A 89 21.22 -14.26 10.86
N LYS A 90 21.86 -14.01 9.72
CA LYS A 90 21.79 -12.71 9.02
C LYS A 90 20.37 -12.44 8.50
N GLU A 91 19.69 -13.45 7.97
CA GLU A 91 18.29 -13.33 7.54
C GLU A 91 17.35 -13.09 8.71
N LEU A 92 17.59 -13.75 9.87
CA LEU A 92 16.82 -13.52 11.09
C LEU A 92 16.94 -12.10 11.61
N GLU A 93 18.15 -11.54 11.62
CA GLU A 93 18.36 -10.12 11.98
C GLU A 93 17.64 -9.17 11.03
N ASN A 94 17.73 -9.44 9.73
CA ASN A 94 17.04 -8.66 8.71
C ASN A 94 15.51 -8.78 8.83
N TYR A 95 15.01 -9.99 9.10
CA TYR A 95 13.60 -10.24 9.36
C TYR A 95 13.09 -9.39 10.53
N LYS A 96 13.83 -9.42 11.66
CA LYS A 96 13.47 -8.63 12.84
C LYS A 96 13.46 -7.12 12.53
N LYS A 97 14.51 -6.59 11.88
CA LYS A 97 14.57 -5.17 11.48
C LYS A 97 13.41 -4.78 10.58
N LYS A 98 13.03 -5.64 9.62
CA LYS A 98 11.87 -5.39 8.76
C LYS A 98 10.57 -5.41 9.55
N ALA A 99 10.38 -6.38 10.45
CA ALA A 99 9.20 -6.45 11.30
C ALA A 99 9.03 -5.19 12.15
N ASP A 100 10.12 -4.70 12.75
CA ASP A 100 10.13 -3.44 13.53
C ASP A 100 9.73 -2.23 12.68
N ILE A 101 10.21 -2.15 11.42
CA ILE A 101 9.86 -1.06 10.48
C ILE A 101 8.39 -1.16 10.06
N TYR A 102 7.90 -2.36 9.77
CA TYR A 102 6.50 -2.57 9.36
C TYR A 102 5.54 -2.28 10.52
N ASP A 103 5.86 -2.71 11.74
CA ASP A 103 5.09 -2.39 12.93
C ASP A 103 5.03 -0.87 13.17
N LEU A 104 6.17 -0.18 13.00
CA LEU A 104 6.19 1.29 13.04
C LEU A 104 5.27 1.89 11.96
N GLY A 105 5.31 1.36 10.73
CA GLY A 105 4.43 1.78 9.64
C GLY A 105 2.95 1.61 9.98
N ILE A 106 2.57 0.46 10.53
CA ILE A 106 1.20 0.18 10.99
C ILE A 106 0.77 1.17 12.08
N LYS A 107 1.64 1.44 13.07
CA LYS A 107 1.37 2.41 14.13
C LYS A 107 1.17 3.83 13.58
N VAL A 108 1.93 4.23 12.57
CA VAL A 108 1.77 5.54 11.90
C VAL A 108 0.42 5.63 11.20
N VAL A 109 0.02 4.59 10.45
CA VAL A 109 -1.29 4.54 9.79
C VAL A 109 -2.42 4.55 10.81
N LYS A 110 -2.33 3.75 11.87
CA LYS A 110 -3.33 3.71 12.97
C LYS A 110 -3.47 5.04 13.67
N LYS A 111 -2.34 5.74 13.92
CA LYS A 111 -2.36 7.09 14.47
C LYS A 111 -3.06 8.07 13.54
N PHE A 112 -2.78 8.01 12.24
CA PHE A 112 -3.43 8.84 11.23
C PHE A 112 -4.95 8.61 11.20
N ILE A 113 -5.39 7.36 11.16
CA ILE A 113 -6.80 6.99 11.17
C ILE A 113 -7.51 7.57 12.40
N LYS A 114 -6.88 7.46 13.57
CA LYS A 114 -7.43 8.00 14.81
C LYS A 114 -7.47 9.53 14.83
N GLU A 115 -6.41 10.19 14.37
CA GLU A 115 -6.27 11.65 14.35
C GLU A 115 -7.31 12.31 13.43
N TYR A 116 -7.56 11.70 12.27
CA TYR A 116 -8.49 12.23 11.25
C TYR A 116 -9.85 11.53 11.25
N GLN A 117 -10.12 10.64 12.21
CA GLN A 117 -11.39 9.88 12.34
C GLN A 117 -11.78 9.18 11.04
N VAL A 118 -10.80 8.55 10.37
CA VAL A 118 -10.99 7.91 9.06
C VAL A 118 -11.79 6.63 9.20
N ASP A 119 -12.93 6.56 8.53
CA ASP A 119 -13.66 5.31 8.32
C ASP A 119 -13.12 4.60 7.05
N CYS A 120 -12.25 3.63 7.24
CA CYS A 120 -11.66 2.83 6.17
C CYS A 120 -11.79 1.33 6.41
N ASP A 121 -12.83 0.90 7.11
CA ASP A 121 -13.11 -0.52 7.42
C ASP A 121 -11.93 -1.22 8.11
N TRP A 122 -11.25 -0.52 9.05
CA TRP A 122 -10.09 -1.03 9.75
C TRP A 122 -10.43 -2.23 10.62
N ASN A 123 -9.86 -3.40 10.29
CA ASN A 123 -10.10 -4.65 11.02
C ASN A 123 -8.80 -5.40 11.29
N GLU A 124 -8.41 -5.50 12.56
CA GLU A 124 -7.22 -6.24 13.04
C GLU A 124 -7.51 -7.75 13.10
N CYS A 125 -7.74 -8.38 11.97
CA CYS A 125 -8.13 -9.79 11.85
C CYS A 125 -6.97 -10.78 12.05
N GLY A 126 -5.72 -10.30 12.08
CA GLY A 126 -4.52 -11.13 12.02
C GLY A 126 -4.26 -11.70 10.63
N LYS A 127 -3.30 -12.61 10.51
CA LYS A 127 -2.94 -13.23 9.25
C LYS A 127 -2.67 -14.71 9.40
N TYR A 128 -3.01 -15.45 8.36
CA TYR A 128 -2.78 -16.87 8.24
C TYR A 128 -1.80 -17.15 7.11
N PHE A 129 -0.69 -17.82 7.39
CA PHE A 129 0.11 -18.48 6.38
C PHE A 129 -0.44 -19.88 6.22
N ALA A 130 -1.26 -20.12 5.21
CA ALA A 130 -2.01 -21.36 5.11
C ALA A 130 -1.70 -22.13 3.81
N SER A 131 -1.78 -23.46 3.90
CA SER A 131 -1.63 -24.36 2.76
C SER A 131 -2.62 -25.54 2.82
N SER A 132 -3.05 -25.97 1.63
CA SER A 132 -3.76 -27.23 1.42
C SER A 132 -2.84 -28.43 1.18
N LYS A 133 -1.51 -28.20 1.07
CA LYS A 133 -0.53 -29.24 0.72
C LYS A 133 0.21 -29.73 1.97
N ALA A 134 0.17 -31.04 2.22
CA ALA A 134 0.85 -31.64 3.37
C ALA A 134 2.38 -31.38 3.39
N LYS A 135 3.01 -31.26 2.22
CA LYS A 135 4.45 -30.97 2.12
C LYS A 135 4.85 -29.64 2.76
N ASP A 136 3.93 -28.68 2.87
CA ASP A 136 4.19 -27.35 3.41
C ASP A 136 4.16 -27.32 4.95
N ASN A 137 3.73 -28.42 5.61
CA ASN A 137 3.72 -28.52 7.08
C ASN A 137 5.11 -28.23 7.67
N LYS A 138 6.15 -28.86 7.08
CA LYS A 138 7.53 -28.67 7.55
C LYS A 138 8.04 -27.23 7.40
N ILE A 139 7.59 -26.53 6.35
CA ILE A 139 7.93 -25.11 6.15
C ILE A 139 7.32 -24.29 7.28
N LEU A 140 6.04 -24.50 7.59
CA LEU A 140 5.34 -23.78 8.66
C LEU A 140 5.85 -24.14 10.06
N GLU A 141 6.23 -25.38 10.31
CA GLU A 141 6.89 -25.80 11.54
C GLU A 141 8.25 -25.09 11.72
N ASN A 142 9.08 -25.06 10.68
CA ASN A 142 10.36 -24.35 10.71
C ASN A 142 10.15 -22.85 10.94
N PHE A 143 9.15 -22.26 10.33
CA PHE A 143 8.81 -20.87 10.52
C PHE A 143 8.29 -20.61 11.95
N SER A 144 7.45 -21.50 12.48
CA SER A 144 7.00 -21.46 13.88
C SER A 144 8.19 -21.45 14.85
N ASN A 145 9.15 -22.38 14.66
CA ASN A 145 10.36 -22.44 15.47
C ASN A 145 11.20 -21.16 15.39
N THR A 146 11.21 -20.52 14.24
CA THR A 146 11.87 -19.23 14.03
C THR A 146 11.19 -18.10 14.80
N LEU A 147 9.87 -18.03 14.72
CA LEU A 147 9.09 -17.04 15.46
C LEU A 147 9.21 -17.20 16.96
N LEU A 148 9.31 -18.45 17.47
CA LEU A 148 9.61 -18.74 18.88
C LEU A 148 10.97 -18.15 19.30
N LYS A 149 12.02 -18.36 18.50
CA LYS A 149 13.36 -17.79 18.77
C LYS A 149 13.34 -16.26 18.78
N LEU A 150 12.53 -15.65 17.94
CA LEU A 150 12.37 -14.21 17.84
C LEU A 150 11.35 -13.63 18.84
N LYS A 151 10.70 -14.49 19.64
CA LYS A 151 9.66 -14.14 20.63
C LYS A 151 8.42 -13.47 20.02
N PHE A 152 8.08 -13.83 18.78
CA PHE A 152 6.82 -13.40 18.15
C PHE A 152 5.68 -14.35 18.55
N GLU A 153 4.56 -13.77 18.98
CA GLU A 153 3.34 -14.54 19.25
C GLU A 153 2.77 -15.15 17.97
N HIS A 154 2.53 -16.45 17.99
CA HIS A 154 1.94 -17.16 16.86
C HIS A 154 1.27 -18.46 17.32
N ASN A 155 0.44 -19.04 16.46
CA ASN A 155 -0.22 -20.32 16.68
C ASN A 155 -0.12 -21.17 15.40
N LEU A 156 0.38 -22.38 15.54
CA LEU A 156 0.29 -23.40 14.49
C LEU A 156 -1.08 -24.09 14.63
N LEU A 157 -1.89 -24.03 13.57
CA LEU A 157 -3.28 -24.45 13.58
C LEU A 157 -3.48 -25.70 12.73
N SER A 158 -4.22 -26.66 13.28
CA SER A 158 -4.67 -27.87 12.59
C SER A 158 -5.83 -27.59 11.64
N LYS A 159 -6.14 -28.55 10.76
CA LYS A 159 -7.27 -28.48 9.83
C LYS A 159 -8.61 -28.19 10.54
N ASN A 160 -8.86 -28.85 11.66
CA ASN A 160 -10.11 -28.68 12.40
C ASN A 160 -10.27 -27.28 12.98
N GLU A 161 -9.18 -26.70 13.51
CA GLU A 161 -9.17 -25.33 14.01
C GLU A 161 -9.35 -24.33 12.88
N LEU A 162 -8.71 -24.57 11.73
CA LEU A 162 -8.85 -23.72 10.54
C LEU A 162 -10.27 -23.72 9.99
N THR A 163 -10.89 -24.89 9.87
CA THR A 163 -12.29 -24.99 9.41
C THR A 163 -13.23 -24.18 10.28
N LYS A 164 -13.03 -24.21 11.61
CA LYS A 164 -13.83 -23.40 12.53
C LYS A 164 -13.58 -21.89 12.41
N ARG A 165 -12.33 -21.48 12.15
CA ARG A 165 -11.93 -20.06 12.08
C ARG A 165 -12.24 -19.43 10.71
N LEU A 166 -11.96 -20.17 9.64
CA LEU A 166 -12.02 -19.63 8.26
C LEU A 166 -13.34 -19.98 7.54
N GLY A 167 -14.17 -20.86 8.10
CA GLY A 167 -15.40 -21.31 7.45
C GLY A 167 -15.17 -22.20 6.22
N THR A 168 -13.96 -22.71 6.02
CA THR A 168 -13.59 -23.57 4.88
C THR A 168 -12.70 -24.72 5.31
N SER A 169 -12.91 -25.90 4.71
CA SER A 169 -12.07 -27.10 4.91
C SER A 169 -10.90 -27.20 3.91
N PHE A 170 -10.70 -26.18 3.07
CA PHE A 170 -9.69 -26.19 2.01
C PHE A 170 -8.26 -26.29 2.55
N TYR A 171 -7.95 -25.60 3.65
CA TYR A 171 -6.61 -25.59 4.23
C TYR A 171 -6.40 -26.74 5.22
N ASN A 172 -5.23 -27.37 5.17
CA ASN A 172 -4.86 -28.47 6.06
C ASN A 172 -4.05 -27.99 7.27
N VAL A 173 -3.29 -26.93 7.11
CA VAL A 173 -2.40 -26.36 8.13
C VAL A 173 -2.27 -24.85 7.91
N ALA A 174 -2.13 -24.10 8.98
CA ALA A 174 -1.72 -22.70 8.92
C ALA A 174 -0.94 -22.29 10.16
N LEU A 175 -0.12 -21.26 10.00
CA LEU A 175 0.46 -20.51 11.08
C LEU A 175 -0.23 -19.14 11.14
N TYR A 176 -0.81 -18.84 12.30
CA TYR A 176 -1.49 -17.57 12.56
C TYR A 176 -0.59 -16.62 13.34
N THR A 177 -0.58 -15.34 12.96
CA THR A 177 0.05 -14.25 13.71
C THR A 177 -0.86 -13.03 13.76
N LYS A 178 -0.68 -12.13 14.74
CA LYS A 178 -1.56 -10.97 14.95
C LYS A 178 -1.39 -9.85 13.89
N GLY A 179 -0.28 -9.71 13.27
CA GLY A 179 0.09 -8.54 12.46
C GLY A 179 -0.55 -8.45 11.06
N GLY A 180 -1.83 -8.78 10.93
CA GLY A 180 -2.61 -8.64 9.70
C GLY A 180 -3.84 -7.77 9.91
N ILE A 181 -4.05 -6.81 9.01
CA ILE A 181 -5.14 -5.85 9.09
C ILE A 181 -5.81 -5.74 7.73
N LEU A 182 -7.11 -5.93 7.68
CA LEU A 182 -7.92 -5.61 6.50
C LEU A 182 -8.41 -4.18 6.59
N LEU A 183 -8.42 -3.51 5.45
CA LEU A 183 -8.95 -2.16 5.32
C LEU A 183 -9.39 -1.88 3.88
N HIS A 184 -10.19 -0.83 3.71
CA HIS A 184 -10.57 -0.32 2.40
C HIS A 184 -9.50 0.67 1.89
N PRO A 185 -8.63 0.26 0.93
CA PRO A 185 -7.48 1.07 0.53
C PRO A 185 -7.88 2.39 -0.12
N GLY A 186 -8.97 2.42 -0.88
CA GLY A 186 -9.49 3.63 -1.50
C GLY A 186 -9.97 4.68 -0.49
N LYS A 187 -10.70 4.27 0.56
CA LYS A 187 -11.12 5.18 1.65
C LYS A 187 -9.91 5.77 2.37
N LEU A 188 -8.90 4.94 2.67
CA LEU A 188 -7.68 5.43 3.31
C LEU A 188 -6.96 6.46 2.44
N VAL A 189 -6.79 6.21 1.14
CA VAL A 189 -6.14 7.16 0.22
C VAL A 189 -6.93 8.47 0.12
N ARG A 190 -8.27 8.41 0.05
CA ARG A 190 -9.10 9.62 0.04
C ARG A 190 -8.87 10.47 1.28
N ALA A 191 -8.88 9.85 2.45
CA ALA A 191 -8.57 10.56 3.69
C ALA A 191 -7.15 11.16 3.71
N MET A 192 -6.16 10.49 3.12
CA MET A 192 -4.81 11.03 3.01
C MET A 192 -4.73 12.25 2.09
N ILE A 193 -5.56 12.32 1.04
CA ILE A 193 -5.67 13.49 0.16
C ILE A 193 -6.30 14.65 0.94
N ASP A 194 -7.39 14.38 1.65
CA ASP A 194 -8.14 15.40 2.40
C ASP A 194 -7.33 15.96 3.58
N ALA A 195 -6.39 15.17 4.11
CA ALA A 195 -5.49 15.55 5.20
C ALA A 195 -4.20 16.25 4.76
N LEU A 196 -4.09 16.66 3.50
CA LEU A 196 -2.91 17.41 3.02
C LEU A 196 -2.88 18.80 3.69
N PRO A 197 -1.71 19.25 4.20
CA PRO A 197 -1.56 20.60 4.75
C PRO A 197 -1.82 21.71 3.72
N ASN A 198 -2.22 22.88 4.16
CA ASN A 198 -2.56 24.02 3.30
C ASN A 198 -1.41 24.50 2.40
N ASN A 199 -0.16 24.28 2.78
CA ASN A 199 1.03 24.62 1.99
C ASN A 199 1.39 23.53 0.94
N VAL A 200 0.56 22.47 0.81
CA VAL A 200 0.68 21.44 -0.21
C VAL A 200 -0.39 21.65 -1.28
N CYS A 201 0.04 21.88 -2.52
CA CYS A 201 -0.85 21.95 -3.66
C CYS A 201 -0.79 20.64 -4.46
N LEU A 202 -1.96 19.98 -4.63
CA LEU A 202 -2.09 18.78 -5.44
C LEU A 202 -2.59 19.14 -6.84
N PHE A 203 -1.84 18.75 -7.88
CA PHE A 203 -2.29 18.77 -9.27
C PHE A 203 -2.45 17.34 -9.80
N GLU A 204 -3.58 17.09 -10.43
CA GLU A 204 -3.96 15.79 -10.99
C GLU A 204 -4.06 15.87 -12.50
N ASN A 205 -4.04 14.73 -13.18
CA ASN A 205 -3.94 14.66 -14.64
C ASN A 205 -2.73 15.44 -15.18
N ALA A 206 -1.65 15.47 -14.39
CA ALA A 206 -0.43 16.21 -14.63
C ALA A 206 0.75 15.22 -14.75
N SER A 207 0.87 14.61 -15.94
CA SER A 207 1.95 13.66 -16.24
C SER A 207 3.26 14.42 -16.45
N LEU A 208 4.32 14.05 -15.72
CA LEU A 208 5.67 14.53 -15.96
C LEU A 208 6.18 13.98 -17.31
N LEU A 209 6.54 14.86 -18.23
CA LEU A 209 7.04 14.52 -19.56
C LEU A 209 8.56 14.43 -19.58
N GLU A 210 9.21 15.45 -19.02
CA GLU A 210 10.65 15.60 -19.00
C GLU A 210 11.09 16.38 -17.76
N TRP A 211 12.30 16.15 -17.30
CA TRP A 211 12.90 16.95 -16.23
C TRP A 211 14.39 17.16 -16.45
N ASN A 212 14.87 18.34 -16.10
CA ASN A 212 16.25 18.76 -16.27
C ASN A 212 16.76 19.48 -15.03
N LYS A 213 17.96 19.11 -14.57
CA LYS A 213 18.64 19.84 -13.50
C LYS A 213 19.50 20.95 -14.13
N LYS A 214 19.24 22.18 -13.73
CA LYS A 214 20.01 23.35 -14.16
C LYS A 214 20.44 24.15 -12.93
N ASN A 215 21.75 24.17 -12.65
CA ASN A 215 22.33 24.76 -11.46
C ASN A 215 21.73 24.13 -10.17
N ASP A 216 21.15 24.95 -9.30
CA ASP A 216 20.52 24.61 -8.04
C ASP A 216 19.02 24.32 -8.15
N ARG A 217 18.47 24.37 -9.38
CA ARG A 217 17.03 24.18 -9.67
C ARG A 217 16.81 22.97 -10.57
N ILE A 218 15.58 22.44 -10.48
CA ILE A 218 15.12 21.34 -11.31
C ILE A 218 13.86 21.82 -12.03
N LEU A 219 13.92 21.78 -13.37
CA LEU A 219 12.82 22.16 -14.23
C LEU A 219 12.10 20.91 -14.71
N CYS A 220 10.81 20.83 -14.43
CA CYS A 220 9.96 19.69 -14.75
C CYS A 220 8.86 20.12 -15.71
N TYR A 221 8.74 19.47 -16.88
CA TYR A 221 7.81 19.83 -17.93
C TYR A 221 6.58 18.95 -17.94
N PHE A 222 5.43 19.57 -18.09
CA PHE A 222 4.11 18.97 -18.18
C PHE A 222 3.40 19.48 -19.46
N LYS A 223 2.26 18.88 -19.81
CA LYS A 223 1.52 19.26 -21.02
C LYS A 223 1.18 20.75 -21.09
N ASN A 224 0.78 21.34 -19.95
CA ASN A 224 0.23 22.69 -19.90
C ASN A 224 1.09 23.68 -19.08
N GLY A 225 2.38 23.41 -18.92
CA GLY A 225 3.30 24.27 -18.19
C GLY A 225 4.50 23.53 -17.63
N TYR A 226 5.28 24.22 -16.82
CA TYR A 226 6.41 23.61 -16.11
C TYR A 226 6.38 23.94 -14.62
N ILE A 227 7.05 23.13 -13.84
CA ILE A 227 7.28 23.38 -12.41
C ILE A 227 8.79 23.50 -12.20
N ASN A 228 9.21 24.60 -11.60
CA ASN A 228 10.58 24.89 -11.23
C ASN A 228 10.75 24.69 -9.73
N THR A 229 11.59 23.74 -9.31
CA THR A 229 11.72 23.33 -7.92
C THR A 229 13.17 23.28 -7.46
N LYS A 230 13.40 23.39 -6.15
CA LYS A 230 14.71 23.16 -5.52
C LYS A 230 14.98 21.69 -5.27
N LYS A 231 13.95 20.92 -4.95
CA LYS A 231 14.04 19.52 -4.55
C LYS A 231 12.92 18.70 -5.15
N ILE A 232 13.22 17.48 -5.59
CA ILE A 232 12.25 16.58 -6.19
C ILE A 232 12.26 15.22 -5.48
N ILE A 233 11.07 14.65 -5.31
CA ILE A 233 10.86 13.28 -4.83
C ILE A 233 10.08 12.53 -5.91
N PHE A 234 10.64 11.41 -6.36
CA PHE A 234 9.95 10.52 -7.28
C PHE A 234 9.29 9.38 -6.48
N ALA A 235 7.97 9.38 -6.44
CA ALA A 235 7.13 8.39 -5.77
C ALA A 235 6.27 7.60 -6.77
N THR A 236 6.83 7.32 -7.95
CA THR A 236 6.14 6.79 -9.13
C THR A 236 6.18 5.27 -9.23
N ASN A 237 6.54 4.56 -8.14
CA ASN A 237 6.59 3.10 -8.09
C ASN A 237 7.36 2.51 -9.30
N GLY A 238 6.79 1.56 -10.03
CA GLY A 238 7.39 0.92 -11.19
C GLY A 238 7.65 1.84 -12.40
N PHE A 239 7.08 3.05 -12.41
CA PHE A 239 7.25 4.01 -13.52
C PHE A 239 8.55 4.83 -13.47
N LEU A 240 9.41 4.67 -12.46
CA LEU A 240 10.73 5.32 -12.39
C LEU A 240 11.58 5.10 -13.64
N LYS A 241 11.50 3.91 -14.23
CA LYS A 241 12.23 3.57 -15.45
C LYS A 241 11.86 4.46 -16.63
N SER A 242 10.58 4.79 -16.81
CA SER A 242 10.10 5.65 -17.90
C SER A 242 10.55 7.11 -17.75
N LEU A 243 10.96 7.51 -16.55
CA LEU A 243 11.52 8.84 -16.24
C LEU A 243 13.06 8.85 -16.31
N GLY A 244 13.70 7.81 -16.83
CA GLY A 244 15.15 7.69 -16.94
C GLY A 244 15.88 7.43 -15.62
N ILE A 245 15.15 7.09 -14.54
CA ILE A 245 15.72 6.96 -13.20
C ILE A 245 15.96 5.50 -12.87
N LYS A 246 17.23 5.14 -12.56
CA LYS A 246 17.63 3.78 -12.15
C LYS A 246 17.02 2.67 -13.02
N SER A 247 17.01 2.85 -14.32
CA SER A 247 16.34 1.93 -15.28
C SER A 247 16.79 0.48 -15.16
N ASN A 248 18.03 0.22 -14.77
CA ASN A 248 18.63 -1.11 -14.63
C ASN A 248 18.38 -1.76 -13.26
N TYR A 249 17.78 -1.04 -12.30
CA TYR A 249 17.56 -1.51 -10.93
C TYR A 249 16.09 -1.72 -10.58
N ASN A 250 15.20 -1.44 -11.53
CA ASN A 250 13.76 -1.54 -11.29
C ASN A 250 13.10 -2.41 -12.37
N PHE A 251 12.48 -3.49 -11.91
CA PHE A 251 11.73 -4.41 -12.75
C PHE A 251 10.28 -4.49 -12.24
N PRO A 252 9.34 -3.74 -12.85
CA PRO A 252 7.95 -3.76 -12.42
C PRO A 252 7.28 -5.09 -12.81
N ILE A 253 6.55 -5.67 -11.86
CA ILE A 253 5.70 -6.84 -12.08
C ILE A 253 4.26 -6.41 -11.90
N THR A 254 3.43 -6.66 -12.92
CA THR A 254 2.00 -6.44 -12.84
C THR A 254 1.33 -7.61 -12.11
N LEU A 255 0.52 -7.28 -11.11
CA LEU A 255 -0.31 -8.25 -10.40
C LEU A 255 -1.77 -8.01 -10.78
N THR A 256 -2.51 -9.09 -10.99
CA THR A 256 -3.95 -9.04 -11.19
C THR A 256 -4.66 -9.43 -9.90
N ALA A 257 -5.56 -8.58 -9.44
CA ALA A 257 -6.48 -8.89 -8.34
C ALA A 257 -7.87 -9.09 -8.90
N SER A 258 -8.64 -9.98 -8.29
CA SER A 258 -10.06 -10.18 -8.59
C SER A 258 -10.86 -10.07 -7.30
N MET A 259 -12.07 -9.55 -7.41
CA MET A 259 -13.03 -9.40 -6.31
C MET A 259 -14.39 -9.91 -6.76
N THR A 260 -15.11 -10.59 -5.90
CA THR A 260 -16.50 -10.95 -6.16
C THR A 260 -17.39 -9.72 -6.01
N ARG A 261 -18.56 -9.74 -6.61
CA ARG A 261 -19.64 -8.83 -6.18
C ARG A 261 -20.04 -9.14 -4.73
N PRO A 262 -20.74 -8.25 -4.06
CA PRO A 262 -21.37 -8.59 -2.78
C PRO A 262 -22.18 -9.88 -2.90
N LEU A 263 -21.98 -10.79 -1.96
CA LEU A 263 -22.73 -12.04 -1.91
C LEU A 263 -24.14 -11.78 -1.38
N THR A 264 -25.11 -12.50 -1.88
CA THR A 264 -26.46 -12.56 -1.26
C THR A 264 -26.37 -13.32 0.06
N ASP A 265 -27.33 -13.11 0.96
CA ASP A 265 -27.40 -13.84 2.24
C ASP A 265 -27.40 -15.36 2.05
N LYS A 266 -28.05 -15.84 0.99
CA LYS A 266 -28.09 -17.27 0.65
C LYS A 266 -26.71 -17.80 0.27
N GLU A 267 -25.98 -17.06 -0.56
CA GLU A 267 -24.62 -17.42 -0.95
C GLU A 267 -23.66 -17.35 0.24
N PHE A 268 -23.76 -16.30 1.06
CA PHE A 268 -22.94 -16.14 2.25
C PHE A 268 -23.14 -17.30 3.25
N LYS A 269 -24.41 -17.69 3.49
CA LYS A 269 -24.74 -18.87 4.29
C LYS A 269 -24.22 -20.17 3.69
N SER A 270 -24.28 -20.32 2.36
CA SER A 270 -23.82 -21.55 1.69
C SER A 270 -22.32 -21.80 1.82
N ILE A 271 -21.52 -20.76 2.02
CA ILE A 271 -20.07 -20.84 2.23
C ILE A 271 -19.67 -20.85 3.73
N GLY A 272 -20.67 -20.98 4.64
CA GLY A 272 -20.44 -21.11 6.07
C GLY A 272 -20.27 -19.80 6.82
N GLU A 273 -20.74 -18.67 6.30
CA GLU A 273 -20.71 -17.34 6.93
C GLU A 273 -19.30 -17.00 7.46
N PRO A 274 -18.25 -17.03 6.60
CA PRO A 274 -16.88 -16.85 7.05
C PRO A 274 -16.71 -15.48 7.69
N LYS A 275 -15.96 -15.45 8.77
CA LYS A 275 -15.49 -14.19 9.36
C LYS A 275 -14.47 -13.56 8.43
N GLU A 276 -14.26 -12.25 8.58
CA GLU A 276 -13.21 -11.54 7.87
C GLU A 276 -11.83 -12.08 8.27
N TRP A 277 -11.01 -12.43 7.28
CA TRP A 277 -9.68 -12.96 7.46
C TRP A 277 -8.81 -12.75 6.21
N GLY A 278 -7.50 -12.76 6.40
CA GLY A 278 -6.53 -12.72 5.31
C GLY A 278 -5.62 -13.94 5.33
N VAL A 279 -5.40 -14.55 4.16
CA VAL A 279 -4.49 -15.68 3.98
C VAL A 279 -3.34 -15.28 3.05
N LEU A 280 -2.13 -15.59 3.48
CA LEU A 280 -0.91 -15.52 2.69
C LEU A 280 -0.51 -16.95 2.28
N PRO A 281 -0.10 -17.18 1.01
CA PRO A 281 0.32 -18.49 0.57
C PRO A 281 1.65 -18.90 1.21
N VAL A 282 1.81 -20.18 1.45
CA VAL A 282 3.10 -20.81 1.74
C VAL A 282 3.77 -21.10 0.41
N ARG A 283 4.98 -20.57 0.18
CA ARG A 283 5.76 -20.71 -1.06
C ARG A 283 7.01 -21.51 -0.84
#